data_ebe412fd0242c0e80ec1e754c3ffbd12
#
_entry.id   ebe412fd0242c0e80ec1e754c3ffbd12
#
_cell.length_a   1.000
_cell.length_b   1.000
_cell.length_c   1.000
_cell.angle_alpha   90.00
_cell.angle_beta   90.00
_cell.angle_gamma   90.00
#
_symmetry.space_group_name_H-M   'P 1'
#
loop_
_entity.id
_entity.type
_entity.pdbx_description
1 polymer ?
#
loop_
_entity_poly.entity_id
_entity_poly.type
_entity_poly.pdbx_seq_one_letter_code
_entity_poly.pdbx_strand_id
1 'polypeptide(L)'
;VSSAPTRVFVARLAGVAVFDPVGDQVGRVRDIVVALRVDREPPRVLGLVVEIQHRRTIFVPMSRVTALESDAVVLVTGTVSLRRFDKRPGETLAIAELLDRRVVVRETGEQVTVVDVGIERTRTRDWIASRAAVMRPARGVRRRGEVKQVEWGDVDGLSLPEDGQGAANLLAVFEKLRPADLASVIQDLTAKRRHEVAAALDDERLASVLAELPEDDQVEILAALSGERAADVLEAMGPDDAADLLAELPAAEAEKLLALMEPTEAAPVRRLLVYEENTAGGMMTPEPVILPPNATVAEALAHVRN
;
A
#
# COMPACT_ATOMS: atom_id res chain seq x y z
N VAL A 1 3.20 10.79 27.35
CA VAL A 1 4.40 11.26 26.66
C VAL A 1 4.05 11.22 25.17
N SER A 2 3.76 12.39 24.57
CA SER A 2 3.51 12.52 23.13
C SER A 2 4.86 12.35 22.42
N SER A 3 5.15 11.18 21.91
CA SER A 3 6.30 10.99 21.05
C SER A 3 6.04 11.76 19.76
N ALA A 4 6.98 12.63 19.37
CA ALA A 4 6.94 13.30 18.08
C ALA A 4 6.82 12.24 16.97
N PRO A 5 6.05 12.48 15.91
CA PRO A 5 5.92 11.53 14.81
C PRO A 5 7.32 11.22 14.25
N THR A 6 7.64 9.93 14.15
CA THR A 6 8.92 9.50 13.58
C THR A 6 8.92 9.89 12.10
N ARG A 7 9.70 10.92 11.76
CA ARG A 7 9.86 11.38 10.39
C ARG A 7 11.15 10.81 9.81
N VAL A 8 11.05 10.23 8.63
CA VAL A 8 12.19 9.68 7.89
C VAL A 8 12.22 10.30 6.50
N PHE A 9 13.42 10.62 6.01
CA PHE A 9 13.61 11.14 4.66
C PHE A 9 13.98 10.00 3.70
N VAL A 10 13.31 9.96 2.54
CA VAL A 10 13.39 8.82 1.60
C VAL A 10 14.79 8.61 1.02
N ALA A 11 15.56 9.69 0.79
CA ALA A 11 16.93 9.57 0.29
C ALA A 11 17.83 8.82 1.28
N ARG A 12 17.55 8.89 2.59
CA ARG A 12 18.28 8.16 3.62
C ARG A 12 17.93 6.68 3.66
N LEU A 13 16.76 6.32 3.18
CA LEU A 13 16.32 4.93 3.12
C LEU A 13 16.95 4.16 1.96
N ALA A 14 17.45 4.85 0.94
CA ALA A 14 18.12 4.22 -0.19
C ALA A 14 19.32 3.36 0.28
N GLY A 15 19.27 2.05 -0.01
CA GLY A 15 20.30 1.10 0.37
C GLY A 15 20.25 0.60 1.83
N VAL A 16 19.31 1.09 2.65
CA VAL A 16 19.12 0.62 4.02
C VAL A 16 18.76 -0.86 4.02
N ALA A 17 19.31 -1.61 4.97
CA ALA A 17 19.04 -3.03 5.12
C ALA A 17 17.63 -3.28 5.67
N VAL A 18 16.97 -4.29 5.11
CA VAL A 18 15.66 -4.77 5.54
C VAL A 18 15.86 -6.09 6.26
N PHE A 19 15.35 -6.18 7.48
CA PHE A 19 15.47 -7.34 8.35
C PHE A 19 14.11 -7.96 8.63
N ASP A 20 14.10 -9.26 8.77
CA ASP A 20 12.97 -9.98 9.33
C ASP A 20 12.91 -9.84 10.87
N PRO A 21 11.85 -10.35 11.55
CA PRO A 21 11.75 -10.27 13.02
C PRO A 21 12.82 -11.07 13.77
N VAL A 22 13.47 -12.02 13.11
CA VAL A 22 14.54 -12.85 13.71
C VAL A 22 15.90 -12.17 13.59
N GLY A 23 16.01 -11.18 12.74
CA GLY A 23 17.24 -10.39 12.51
C GLY A 23 17.99 -10.82 11.24
N ASP A 24 17.41 -11.69 10.42
CA ASP A 24 18.00 -12.06 9.15
C ASP A 24 17.75 -10.97 8.10
N GLN A 25 18.78 -10.69 7.29
CA GLN A 25 18.66 -9.67 6.26
C GLN A 25 17.94 -10.20 5.03
N VAL A 26 16.76 -9.67 4.77
CA VAL A 26 15.92 -9.97 3.60
C VAL A 26 16.46 -9.31 2.34
N GLY A 27 16.88 -8.03 2.44
CA GLY A 27 17.35 -7.26 1.29
C GLY A 27 17.76 -5.83 1.66
N ARG A 28 17.65 -4.93 0.68
CA ARG A 28 17.92 -3.49 0.86
C ARG A 28 16.88 -2.65 0.17
N VAL A 29 16.46 -1.56 0.81
CA VAL A 29 15.53 -0.60 0.21
C VAL A 29 16.12 -0.01 -1.06
N ARG A 30 15.38 -0.05 -2.16
CA ARG A 30 15.73 0.53 -3.45
C ARG A 30 14.97 1.80 -3.73
N ASP A 31 13.66 1.78 -3.42
CA ASP A 31 12.77 2.93 -3.60
C ASP A 31 11.57 2.82 -2.65
N ILE A 32 10.75 3.85 -2.62
CA ILE A 32 9.50 3.92 -1.87
C ILE A 32 8.37 4.19 -2.86
N VAL A 33 7.31 3.39 -2.78
CA VAL A 33 6.12 3.56 -3.62
C VAL A 33 5.12 4.48 -2.91
N VAL A 34 4.69 5.51 -3.60
CA VAL A 34 3.67 6.45 -3.12
C VAL A 34 2.53 6.55 -4.12
N ALA A 35 1.31 6.73 -3.61
CA ALA A 35 0.15 7.07 -4.42
C ALA A 35 0.00 8.60 -4.44
N LEU A 36 0.34 9.22 -5.57
CA LEU A 36 0.15 10.67 -5.73
C LEU A 36 -1.33 11.00 -5.80
N ARG A 37 -1.70 12.10 -5.18
CA ARG A 37 -3.07 12.60 -5.11
C ARG A 37 -3.24 13.82 -6.02
N VAL A 38 -4.48 14.07 -6.43
CA VAL A 38 -4.84 15.25 -7.23
C VAL A 38 -5.14 16.45 -6.34
N ASP A 39 -5.67 16.20 -5.14
CA ASP A 39 -6.14 17.23 -4.20
C ASP A 39 -5.02 17.90 -3.38
N ARG A 40 -3.75 17.68 -3.76
CA ARG A 40 -2.56 18.23 -3.07
C ARG A 40 -2.39 17.80 -1.60
N GLU A 41 -3.24 16.91 -1.12
CA GLU A 41 -2.99 16.30 0.18
C GLU A 41 -1.73 15.42 0.12
N PRO A 42 -1.05 15.20 1.25
CA PRO A 42 0.11 14.34 1.31
C PRO A 42 -0.21 12.94 0.75
N PRO A 43 0.56 12.44 -0.24
CA PRO A 43 0.34 11.12 -0.80
C PRO A 43 0.58 10.03 0.23
N ARG A 44 -0.18 8.95 0.10
CA ARG A 44 0.00 7.76 0.93
C ARG A 44 1.25 6.99 0.47
N VAL A 45 2.03 6.51 1.42
CA VAL A 45 3.13 5.58 1.16
C VAL A 45 2.57 4.18 1.15
N LEU A 46 2.61 3.52 0.00
CA LEU A 46 2.05 2.18 -0.20
C LEU A 46 3.00 1.09 0.30
N GLY A 47 4.31 1.24 0.03
CA GLY A 47 5.27 0.23 0.39
C GLY A 47 6.70 0.59 -0.01
N LEU A 48 7.57 -0.39 0.14
CA LEU A 48 8.99 -0.30 -0.20
C LEU A 48 9.29 -1.21 -1.39
N VAL A 49 10.12 -0.73 -2.31
CA VAL A 49 10.79 -1.58 -3.30
C VAL A 49 12.08 -2.08 -2.67
N VAL A 50 12.18 -3.36 -2.44
CA VAL A 50 13.32 -4.00 -1.78
C VAL A 50 14.10 -4.82 -2.80
N GLU A 51 15.40 -4.57 -2.91
CA GLU A 51 16.31 -5.38 -3.70
C GLU A 51 16.79 -6.56 -2.85
N ILE A 52 16.47 -7.76 -3.30
CA ILE A 52 16.91 -9.03 -2.72
C ILE A 52 18.09 -9.60 -3.52
N GLN A 53 18.50 -10.84 -3.22
CA GLN A 53 19.56 -11.52 -3.94
C GLN A 53 19.36 -11.50 -5.46
N HIS A 54 20.47 -11.50 -6.23
CA HIS A 54 20.48 -11.47 -7.69
C HIS A 54 19.88 -10.21 -8.33
N ARG A 55 19.89 -9.08 -7.63
CA ARG A 55 19.34 -7.78 -8.08
C ARG A 55 17.84 -7.83 -8.42
N ARG A 56 17.12 -8.80 -7.88
CA ARG A 56 15.67 -8.87 -8.01
C ARG A 56 15.05 -7.85 -7.06
N THR A 57 14.08 -7.11 -7.55
CA THR A 57 13.28 -6.18 -6.73
C THR A 57 11.92 -6.78 -6.45
N ILE A 58 11.47 -6.65 -5.20
CA ILE A 58 10.16 -7.09 -4.73
C ILE A 58 9.44 -5.90 -4.08
N PHE A 59 8.13 -5.99 -3.98
CA PHE A 59 7.32 -5.02 -3.25
C PHE A 59 7.05 -5.53 -1.83
N VAL A 60 7.21 -4.63 -0.85
CA VAL A 60 6.89 -4.88 0.56
C VAL A 60 5.91 -3.81 1.01
N PRO A 61 4.63 -4.13 1.25
CA PRO A 61 3.64 -3.16 1.70
C PRO A 61 3.99 -2.59 3.07
N MET A 62 3.56 -1.33 3.32
CA MET A 62 3.84 -0.65 4.61
C MET A 62 3.18 -1.33 5.80
N SER A 63 2.12 -2.09 5.61
CA SER A 63 1.48 -2.92 6.64
C SER A 63 2.42 -4.01 7.20
N ARG A 64 3.36 -4.49 6.37
CA ARG A 64 4.39 -5.46 6.78
C ARG A 64 5.64 -4.83 7.42
N VAL A 65 5.67 -3.52 7.60
CA VAL A 65 6.80 -2.80 8.21
C VAL A 65 6.48 -2.45 9.66
N THR A 66 7.21 -3.06 10.60
CA THR A 66 7.07 -2.77 12.04
C THR A 66 7.82 -1.50 12.43
N ALA A 67 9.07 -1.37 11.96
CA ALA A 67 9.91 -0.23 12.24
C ALA A 67 10.60 0.26 10.97
N LEU A 68 10.57 1.57 10.78
CA LEU A 68 11.22 2.26 9.68
C LEU A 68 12.13 3.33 10.27
N GLU A 69 13.42 3.08 10.27
CA GLU A 69 14.44 3.96 10.80
C GLU A 69 15.46 4.32 9.70
N SER A 70 16.29 5.31 9.95
CA SER A 70 17.27 5.79 8.95
C SER A 70 18.38 4.79 8.64
N ASP A 71 18.54 3.74 9.42
CA ASP A 71 19.63 2.75 9.39
C ASP A 71 19.12 1.30 9.26
N ALA A 72 17.86 1.04 9.58
CA ALA A 72 17.25 -0.28 9.47
C ALA A 72 15.76 -0.21 9.19
N VAL A 73 15.26 -1.18 8.44
CA VAL A 73 13.85 -1.48 8.28
C VAL A 73 13.58 -2.86 8.85
N VAL A 74 12.57 -3.00 9.72
CA VAL A 74 12.19 -4.28 10.33
C VAL A 74 10.79 -4.65 9.88
N LEU A 75 10.62 -5.89 9.41
CA LEU A 75 9.34 -6.44 8.97
C LEU A 75 8.57 -7.09 10.11
N VAL A 76 7.27 -7.21 9.95
CA VAL A 76 6.38 -7.94 10.89
C VAL A 76 6.63 -9.45 10.80
N THR A 77 6.91 -9.97 9.60
CA THR A 77 7.13 -11.39 9.33
C THR A 77 8.38 -11.60 8.48
N GLY A 78 9.00 -12.77 8.56
CA GLY A 78 10.10 -13.17 7.68
C GLY A 78 9.66 -13.57 6.28
N THR A 79 8.36 -13.75 6.08
CA THR A 79 7.80 -14.13 4.77
C THR A 79 7.53 -12.88 3.97
N VAL A 80 8.15 -12.78 2.79
CA VAL A 80 7.95 -11.70 1.84
C VAL A 80 7.60 -12.28 0.47
N SER A 81 6.72 -11.61 -0.26
CA SER A 81 6.45 -11.99 -1.64
C SER A 81 7.72 -11.90 -2.48
N LEU A 82 8.09 -12.99 -3.12
CA LEU A 82 9.23 -13.04 -4.02
C LEU A 82 8.87 -12.61 -5.44
N ARG A 83 7.65 -12.15 -5.67
CA ARG A 83 7.25 -11.64 -6.99
C ARG A 83 8.09 -10.43 -7.35
N ARG A 84 8.44 -10.35 -8.63
CA ARG A 84 9.15 -9.19 -9.13
C ARG A 84 8.25 -7.95 -9.02
N PHE A 85 8.77 -6.87 -8.46
CA PHE A 85 8.06 -5.61 -8.44
C PHE A 85 7.82 -5.11 -9.88
N ASP A 86 6.56 -4.82 -10.19
CA ASP A 86 6.14 -4.13 -11.40
C ASP A 86 5.28 -2.93 -11.01
N LYS A 87 5.68 -1.74 -11.47
CA LYS A 87 5.01 -0.49 -11.09
C LYS A 87 3.63 -0.40 -11.73
N ARG A 88 2.62 -0.16 -10.93
CA ARG A 88 1.21 -0.08 -11.35
C ARG A 88 0.80 1.33 -11.78
N PRO A 89 -0.29 1.47 -12.56
CA PRO A 89 -0.90 2.78 -12.82
C PRO A 89 -1.28 3.49 -11.50
N GLY A 90 -0.89 4.75 -11.35
CA GLY A 90 -1.14 5.54 -10.13
C GLY A 90 -0.05 5.46 -9.07
N GLU A 91 0.86 4.50 -9.17
CA GLU A 91 2.05 4.43 -8.31
C GLU A 91 3.16 5.34 -8.81
N THR A 92 3.92 5.91 -7.90
CA THR A 92 5.08 6.75 -8.18
C THR A 92 6.24 6.34 -7.29
N LEU A 93 7.42 6.22 -7.87
CA LEU A 93 8.64 5.92 -7.15
C LEU A 93 9.24 7.21 -6.56
N ALA A 94 9.32 7.28 -5.24
CA ALA A 94 9.71 8.53 -4.57
C ALA A 94 11.16 8.93 -4.89
N ILE A 95 12.10 7.98 -4.90
CA ILE A 95 13.51 8.27 -5.19
C ILE A 95 13.73 8.49 -6.68
N ALA A 96 13.22 7.58 -7.53
CA ALA A 96 13.48 7.64 -8.96
C ALA A 96 12.71 8.73 -9.70
N GLU A 97 11.51 9.13 -9.22
CA GLU A 97 10.61 9.98 -9.99
C GLU A 97 10.29 11.33 -9.32
N LEU A 98 10.42 11.45 -7.98
CA LEU A 98 10.15 12.72 -7.28
C LEU A 98 11.41 13.50 -6.95
N LEU A 99 12.52 12.82 -6.64
CA LEU A 99 13.81 13.52 -6.45
C LEU A 99 14.25 14.12 -7.78
N ASP A 100 15.00 15.20 -7.70
CA ASP A 100 15.48 16.03 -8.82
C ASP A 100 14.35 16.66 -9.68
N ARG A 101 13.07 16.48 -9.31
CA ARG A 101 11.95 17.12 -9.99
C ARG A 101 11.93 18.62 -9.76
N ARG A 102 11.69 19.38 -10.82
CA ARG A 102 11.49 20.83 -10.72
C ARG A 102 10.04 21.12 -10.35
N VAL A 103 9.86 21.93 -9.33
CA VAL A 103 8.57 22.25 -8.73
C VAL A 103 8.50 23.74 -8.39
N VAL A 104 7.31 24.26 -8.08
CA VAL A 104 7.10 25.66 -7.73
C VAL A 104 6.60 25.75 -6.28
N VAL A 105 7.28 26.55 -5.44
CA VAL A 105 6.79 26.86 -4.10
C VAL A 105 5.68 27.90 -4.22
N ARG A 106 4.48 27.59 -3.79
CA ARG A 106 3.27 28.40 -3.99
C ARG A 106 3.36 29.77 -3.33
N GLU A 107 3.86 29.82 -2.10
CA GLU A 107 3.96 31.06 -1.33
C GLU A 107 4.84 32.10 -2.03
N THR A 108 5.91 31.66 -2.68
CA THR A 108 6.90 32.55 -3.28
C THR A 108 6.88 32.57 -4.81
N GLY A 109 6.17 31.65 -5.46
CA GLY A 109 6.23 31.45 -6.90
C GLY A 109 7.60 30.99 -7.41
N GLU A 110 8.50 30.60 -6.52
CA GLU A 110 9.90 30.28 -6.84
C GLU A 110 10.02 28.85 -7.37
N GLN A 111 10.74 28.70 -8.48
CA GLN A 111 11.07 27.39 -9.02
C GLN A 111 12.26 26.79 -8.26
N VAL A 112 12.06 25.60 -7.73
CA VAL A 112 13.03 24.86 -6.90
C VAL A 112 13.16 23.42 -7.37
N THR A 113 14.16 22.70 -6.87
CA THR A 113 14.35 21.27 -7.15
C THR A 113 14.10 20.46 -5.87
N VAL A 114 13.34 19.38 -5.97
CA VAL A 114 13.13 18.44 -4.87
C VAL A 114 14.41 17.65 -4.63
N VAL A 115 14.97 17.73 -3.43
CA VAL A 115 16.19 17.01 -3.05
C VAL A 115 15.92 15.84 -2.12
N ASP A 116 14.78 15.87 -1.41
CA ASP A 116 14.33 14.76 -0.56
C ASP A 116 12.83 14.85 -0.27
N VAL A 117 12.23 13.76 0.17
CA VAL A 117 10.84 13.69 0.59
C VAL A 117 10.77 13.13 2.02
N GLY A 118 10.09 13.85 2.90
CA GLY A 118 9.88 13.44 4.28
C GLY A 118 8.60 12.64 4.43
N ILE A 119 8.71 11.41 4.87
CA ILE A 119 7.58 10.53 5.19
C ILE A 119 7.40 10.43 6.70
N GLU A 120 6.16 10.36 7.15
CA GLU A 120 5.84 10.23 8.57
C GLU A 120 4.59 9.38 8.78
N ARG A 121 4.50 8.78 9.97
CA ARG A 121 3.35 7.96 10.35
C ARG A 121 2.27 8.83 10.97
N THR A 122 1.05 8.71 10.48
CA THR A 122 -0.12 9.42 11.00
C THR A 122 -0.60 8.81 12.33
N ARG A 123 -1.59 9.45 12.95
CA ARG A 123 -2.27 8.90 14.14
C ARG A 123 -3.10 7.65 13.82
N THR A 124 -3.54 7.51 12.57
CA THR A 124 -4.26 6.35 12.05
C THR A 124 -3.34 5.20 11.64
N ARG A 125 -2.02 5.35 11.89
CA ARG A 125 -0.94 4.41 11.56
C ARG A 125 -0.58 4.37 10.06
N ASP A 126 -1.22 5.14 9.21
CA ASP A 126 -0.84 5.27 7.81
C ASP A 126 0.47 6.04 7.66
N TRP A 127 1.21 5.73 6.62
CA TRP A 127 2.40 6.48 6.24
C TRP A 127 2.07 7.45 5.11
N ILE A 128 2.47 8.71 5.26
CA ILE A 128 2.25 9.77 4.27
C ILE A 128 3.55 10.50 3.97
N ALA A 129 3.67 11.02 2.75
CA ALA A 129 4.74 11.94 2.38
C ALA A 129 4.29 13.39 2.69
N SER A 130 4.63 13.86 3.90
CA SER A 130 4.10 15.13 4.43
C SER A 130 4.89 16.35 4.01
N ARG A 131 6.17 16.19 3.65
CA ARG A 131 7.07 17.30 3.33
C ARG A 131 7.97 17.01 2.15
N ALA A 132 8.32 18.08 1.43
CA ALA A 132 9.41 18.08 0.45
C ALA A 132 10.58 18.92 0.96
N ALA A 133 11.80 18.39 0.89
CA ALA A 133 13.00 19.18 1.01
C ALA A 133 13.36 19.71 -0.40
N VAL A 134 13.40 21.01 -0.55
CA VAL A 134 13.60 21.66 -1.84
C VAL A 134 14.86 22.53 -1.82
N MET A 135 15.57 22.57 -2.93
CA MET A 135 16.80 23.34 -3.08
C MET A 135 16.58 24.45 -4.11
N ARG A 136 16.94 25.66 -3.73
CA ARG A 136 16.99 26.80 -4.63
C ARG A 136 18.14 26.66 -5.61
N PRO A 137 17.95 26.99 -6.91
CA PRO A 137 19.08 27.05 -7.83
C PRO A 137 20.10 28.10 -7.36
N ALA A 138 21.37 27.70 -7.35
CA ALA A 138 22.45 28.59 -6.95
C ALA A 138 22.52 29.79 -7.89
N ARG A 139 22.36 31.02 -7.39
CA ARG A 139 22.66 32.24 -8.11
C ARG A 139 24.15 32.62 -7.87
N GLY A 140 25.01 32.30 -8.85
CA GLY A 140 26.44 32.63 -8.82
C GLY A 140 27.39 31.43 -8.55
N VAL A 141 28.63 31.57 -8.95
CA VAL A 141 29.64 30.50 -9.08
C VAL A 141 30.11 29.84 -7.75
N ARG A 142 29.68 30.31 -6.58
CA ARG A 142 30.22 29.87 -5.27
C ARG A 142 29.22 29.64 -4.14
N ARG A 143 27.93 29.59 -4.38
CA ARG A 143 26.95 29.28 -3.30
C ARG A 143 26.32 27.92 -3.53
N ARG A 144 26.46 27.02 -2.56
CA ARG A 144 25.56 25.84 -2.45
C ARG A 144 24.13 26.32 -2.32
N GLY A 145 23.20 25.72 -3.08
CA GLY A 145 21.78 26.03 -2.96
C GLY A 145 21.30 25.82 -1.51
N GLU A 146 20.49 26.72 -1.02
CA GLU A 146 19.87 26.61 0.30
C GLU A 146 18.76 25.54 0.24
N VAL A 147 18.81 24.57 1.13
CA VAL A 147 17.76 23.53 1.25
C VAL A 147 16.73 23.99 2.27
N LYS A 148 15.48 24.09 1.84
CA LYS A 148 14.34 24.42 2.69
C LYS A 148 13.35 23.25 2.72
N GLN A 149 12.76 22.98 3.87
CA GLN A 149 11.64 22.04 4.00
C GLN A 149 10.34 22.81 3.85
N VAL A 150 9.44 22.30 3.01
CA VAL A 150 8.10 22.84 2.76
C VAL A 150 7.07 21.74 2.95
N GLU A 151 5.86 22.09 3.34
CA GLU A 151 4.76 21.15 3.42
C GLU A 151 4.40 20.65 2.00
N TRP A 152 3.92 19.42 1.89
CA TRP A 152 3.59 18.83 0.59
C TRP A 152 2.59 19.71 -0.20
N GLY A 153 1.54 20.20 0.45
CA GLY A 153 0.50 21.04 -0.15
C GLY A 153 0.95 22.42 -0.63
N ASP A 154 2.12 22.88 -0.18
CA ASP A 154 2.69 24.18 -0.54
C ASP A 154 3.55 24.11 -1.82
N VAL A 155 3.61 22.96 -2.48
CA VAL A 155 4.43 22.73 -3.67
C VAL A 155 3.55 22.31 -4.84
N ASP A 156 3.63 23.04 -5.95
CA ASP A 156 3.00 22.69 -7.21
C ASP A 156 3.98 21.92 -8.11
N GLY A 157 3.47 20.88 -8.80
CA GLY A 157 4.25 20.02 -9.68
C GLY A 157 4.63 18.66 -9.09
N LEU A 158 4.18 18.34 -7.86
CA LEU A 158 4.28 17.00 -7.26
C LEU A 158 3.01 16.16 -7.43
N SER A 159 1.91 16.74 -7.89
CA SER A 159 0.67 16.03 -8.20
C SER A 159 0.74 15.30 -9.56
N LEU A 160 -0.22 14.42 -9.79
CA LEU A 160 -0.36 13.76 -11.10
C LEU A 160 -0.62 14.79 -12.22
N PRO A 161 -0.12 14.56 -13.46
CA PRO A 161 -0.44 15.39 -14.61
C PRO A 161 -1.95 15.46 -14.86
N GLU A 162 -2.44 16.59 -15.35
CA GLU A 162 -3.87 16.85 -15.58
C GLU A 162 -4.55 15.90 -16.58
N ASP A 163 -3.80 15.23 -17.44
CA ASP A 163 -4.29 14.25 -18.42
C ASP A 163 -4.86 12.97 -17.81
N GLY A 164 -4.59 12.71 -16.51
CA GLY A 164 -5.16 11.61 -15.73
C GLY A 164 -6.32 12.00 -14.79
N GLN A 165 -6.82 13.24 -14.87
CA GLN A 165 -7.71 13.86 -13.88
C GLN A 165 -9.03 13.13 -13.61
N GLY A 166 -9.61 12.44 -14.59
CA GLY A 166 -10.92 11.80 -14.42
C GLY A 166 -10.90 10.66 -13.39
N ALA A 167 -9.97 9.72 -13.53
CA ALA A 167 -9.85 8.58 -12.60
C ALA A 167 -9.18 9.00 -11.28
N ALA A 168 -8.16 9.86 -11.34
CA ALA A 168 -7.41 10.30 -10.16
C ALA A 168 -8.22 11.22 -9.23
N ASN A 169 -9.12 12.05 -9.76
CA ASN A 169 -10.06 12.85 -8.94
C ASN A 169 -11.08 11.95 -8.22
N LEU A 170 -11.56 10.90 -8.89
CA LEU A 170 -12.43 9.90 -8.27
C LEU A 170 -11.69 9.16 -7.16
N LEU A 171 -10.45 8.74 -7.38
CA LEU A 171 -9.63 8.05 -6.38
C LEU A 171 -9.38 8.90 -5.14
N ALA A 172 -9.07 10.19 -5.29
CA ALA A 172 -8.87 11.10 -4.16
C ALA A 172 -10.14 11.28 -3.29
N VAL A 173 -11.33 11.19 -3.91
CA VAL A 173 -12.60 11.14 -3.17
C VAL A 173 -12.78 9.77 -2.52
N PHE A 174 -12.46 8.70 -3.24
CA PHE A 174 -12.65 7.32 -2.80
C PHE A 174 -11.73 6.93 -1.64
N GLU A 175 -10.50 7.48 -1.58
CA GLU A 175 -9.59 7.25 -0.44
C GLU A 175 -10.16 7.70 0.92
N LYS A 176 -11.06 8.68 0.92
CA LYS A 176 -11.71 9.19 2.15
C LYS A 176 -12.92 8.36 2.58
N LEU A 177 -13.45 7.55 1.70
CA LEU A 177 -14.63 6.72 1.98
C LEU A 177 -14.22 5.48 2.79
N ARG A 178 -15.12 5.00 3.64
CA ARG A 178 -14.97 3.66 4.24
C ARG A 178 -15.14 2.60 3.15
N PRO A 179 -14.58 1.40 3.31
CA PRO A 179 -14.73 0.32 2.32
C PRO A 179 -16.18 0.07 1.91
N ALA A 180 -17.12 -0.02 2.85
CA ALA A 180 -18.54 -0.23 2.58
C ALA A 180 -19.19 0.93 1.79
N ASP A 181 -18.83 2.19 2.09
CA ASP A 181 -19.33 3.34 1.35
C ASP A 181 -18.76 3.35 -0.09
N LEU A 182 -17.51 2.96 -0.25
CA LEU A 182 -16.86 2.84 -1.56
C LEU A 182 -17.44 1.68 -2.38
N ALA A 183 -17.72 0.53 -1.75
CA ALA A 183 -18.39 -0.59 -2.38
C ALA A 183 -19.76 -0.17 -2.96
N SER A 184 -20.56 0.57 -2.18
CA SER A 184 -21.85 1.10 -2.65
C SER A 184 -21.70 2.02 -3.86
N VAL A 185 -20.69 2.89 -3.88
CA VAL A 185 -20.40 3.75 -5.03
C VAL A 185 -19.96 2.94 -6.26
N ILE A 186 -19.14 1.91 -6.06
CA ILE A 186 -18.65 1.03 -7.14
C ILE A 186 -19.81 0.24 -7.78
N GLN A 187 -20.77 -0.22 -7.00
CA GLN A 187 -21.98 -0.89 -7.51
C GLN A 187 -22.79 -0.02 -8.48
N ASP A 188 -22.88 1.28 -8.21
CA ASP A 188 -23.60 2.23 -9.06
C ASP A 188 -22.86 2.59 -10.37
N LEU A 189 -21.60 2.16 -10.51
CA LEU A 189 -20.80 2.41 -11.70
C LEU A 189 -21.10 1.41 -12.83
N THR A 190 -20.86 1.81 -14.07
CA THR A 190 -20.82 0.88 -15.20
C THR A 190 -19.62 -0.08 -15.06
N ALA A 191 -19.73 -1.32 -15.60
CA ALA A 191 -18.66 -2.33 -15.54
C ALA A 191 -17.27 -1.77 -15.96
N LYS A 192 -17.22 -1.00 -17.04
CA LYS A 192 -15.98 -0.35 -17.48
C LYS A 192 -15.39 0.56 -16.39
N ARG A 193 -16.23 1.37 -15.73
CA ARG A 193 -15.79 2.28 -14.67
C ARG A 193 -15.39 1.52 -13.40
N ARG A 194 -16.10 0.45 -13.06
CA ARG A 194 -15.72 -0.44 -11.95
C ARG A 194 -14.30 -0.98 -12.13
N HIS A 195 -13.99 -1.50 -13.33
CA HIS A 195 -12.66 -2.01 -13.63
C HIS A 195 -11.58 -0.91 -13.61
N GLU A 196 -11.87 0.30 -14.11
CA GLU A 196 -10.94 1.43 -14.04
C GLU A 196 -10.64 1.82 -12.59
N VAL A 197 -11.65 1.85 -11.72
CA VAL A 197 -11.50 2.16 -10.29
C VAL A 197 -10.74 1.03 -9.59
N ALA A 198 -11.12 -0.22 -9.80
CA ALA A 198 -10.43 -1.38 -9.23
C ALA A 198 -8.95 -1.44 -9.67
N ALA A 199 -8.67 -1.11 -10.94
CA ALA A 199 -7.31 -1.04 -11.45
C ALA A 199 -6.45 0.03 -10.77
N ALA A 200 -7.07 1.07 -10.25
CA ALA A 200 -6.40 2.23 -9.70
C ALA A 200 -6.27 2.20 -8.16
N LEU A 201 -7.06 1.37 -7.44
CA LEU A 201 -6.92 1.12 -6.00
C LEU A 201 -5.67 0.29 -5.71
N ASP A 202 -5.04 0.48 -4.54
CA ASP A 202 -4.05 -0.46 -4.02
C ASP A 202 -4.71 -1.77 -3.59
N ASP A 203 -3.93 -2.85 -3.48
CA ASP A 203 -4.47 -4.19 -3.26
C ASP A 203 -5.15 -4.33 -1.91
N GLU A 204 -4.60 -3.76 -0.83
CA GLU A 204 -5.22 -3.77 0.51
C GLU A 204 -6.57 -3.05 0.51
N ARG A 205 -6.64 -1.92 -0.20
CA ARG A 205 -7.86 -1.16 -0.34
C ARG A 205 -8.89 -1.89 -1.20
N LEU A 206 -8.44 -2.49 -2.30
CA LEU A 206 -9.31 -3.27 -3.17
C LEU A 206 -9.84 -4.52 -2.46
N ALA A 207 -9.01 -5.23 -1.71
CA ALA A 207 -9.41 -6.37 -0.88
C ALA A 207 -10.51 -5.98 0.11
N SER A 208 -10.31 -4.86 0.85
CA SER A 208 -11.31 -4.36 1.80
C SER A 208 -12.63 -3.95 1.14
N VAL A 209 -12.60 -3.47 -0.10
CA VAL A 209 -13.80 -3.11 -0.86
C VAL A 209 -14.49 -4.34 -1.43
N LEU A 210 -13.73 -5.32 -1.92
CA LEU A 210 -14.28 -6.58 -2.41
C LEU A 210 -15.06 -7.31 -1.32
N ALA A 211 -14.54 -7.38 -0.09
CA ALA A 211 -15.22 -8.01 1.04
C ALA A 211 -16.62 -7.39 1.35
N GLU A 212 -16.87 -6.16 0.90
CA GLU A 212 -18.15 -5.45 1.10
C GLU A 212 -19.07 -5.49 -0.15
N LEU A 213 -18.60 -6.05 -1.27
CA LEU A 213 -19.36 -6.16 -2.52
C LEU A 213 -20.15 -7.48 -2.58
N PRO A 214 -21.27 -7.53 -3.35
CA PRO A 214 -21.91 -8.79 -3.69
C PRO A 214 -20.98 -9.72 -4.49
N GLU A 215 -21.14 -11.01 -4.34
CA GLU A 215 -20.33 -12.07 -4.95
C GLU A 215 -20.16 -11.91 -6.47
N ASP A 216 -21.25 -11.66 -7.20
CA ASP A 216 -21.23 -11.44 -8.65
C ASP A 216 -20.28 -10.28 -9.05
N ASP A 217 -20.31 -9.17 -8.30
CA ASP A 217 -19.45 -7.99 -8.53
C ASP A 217 -18.00 -8.28 -8.14
N GLN A 218 -17.77 -9.05 -7.06
CA GLN A 218 -16.42 -9.49 -6.65
C GLN A 218 -15.78 -10.32 -7.75
N VAL A 219 -16.48 -11.34 -8.25
CA VAL A 219 -16.01 -12.22 -9.33
C VAL A 219 -15.72 -11.42 -10.61
N GLU A 220 -16.62 -10.50 -11.01
CA GLU A 220 -16.44 -9.65 -12.18
C GLU A 220 -15.15 -8.82 -12.08
N ILE A 221 -14.95 -8.18 -10.93
CA ILE A 221 -13.77 -7.34 -10.72
C ILE A 221 -12.50 -8.19 -10.66
N LEU A 222 -12.50 -9.29 -9.92
CA LEU A 222 -11.34 -10.17 -9.82
C LEU A 222 -10.92 -10.75 -11.18
N ALA A 223 -11.88 -11.17 -12.00
CA ALA A 223 -11.64 -11.70 -13.35
C ALA A 223 -11.05 -10.65 -14.31
N ALA A 224 -11.28 -9.37 -14.07
CA ALA A 224 -10.72 -8.28 -14.87
C ALA A 224 -9.27 -7.93 -14.51
N LEU A 225 -8.74 -8.43 -13.38
CA LEU A 225 -7.37 -8.23 -12.97
C LEU A 225 -6.43 -9.22 -13.68
N SER A 226 -5.13 -8.88 -13.75
CA SER A 226 -4.14 -9.89 -14.09
C SER A 226 -4.06 -10.96 -13.01
N GLY A 227 -3.76 -12.22 -13.36
CA GLY A 227 -3.72 -13.30 -12.37
C GLY A 227 -2.78 -13.04 -11.21
N GLU A 228 -1.61 -12.43 -11.44
CA GLU A 228 -0.68 -12.05 -10.36
C GLU A 228 -1.31 -11.03 -9.41
N ARG A 229 -1.98 -10.01 -9.96
CA ARG A 229 -2.64 -9.00 -9.13
C ARG A 229 -3.86 -9.54 -8.38
N ALA A 230 -4.64 -10.40 -9.04
CA ALA A 230 -5.77 -11.07 -8.39
C ALA A 230 -5.31 -11.88 -7.17
N ALA A 231 -4.17 -12.57 -7.28
CA ALA A 231 -3.58 -13.28 -6.16
C ALA A 231 -3.05 -12.33 -5.06
N ASP A 232 -2.45 -11.17 -5.42
CA ASP A 232 -2.02 -10.15 -4.43
C ASP A 232 -3.22 -9.58 -3.64
N VAL A 233 -4.35 -9.35 -4.32
CA VAL A 233 -5.59 -8.88 -3.68
C VAL A 233 -6.16 -9.96 -2.75
N LEU A 234 -6.20 -11.22 -3.18
CA LEU A 234 -6.64 -12.35 -2.34
C LEU A 234 -5.75 -12.54 -1.11
N GLU A 235 -4.44 -12.32 -1.22
CA GLU A 235 -3.51 -12.34 -0.08
C GLU A 235 -3.75 -11.18 0.92
N ALA A 236 -4.30 -10.06 0.42
CA ALA A 236 -4.65 -8.91 1.26
C ALA A 236 -6.05 -9.03 1.90
N MET A 237 -6.86 -10.00 1.49
CA MET A 237 -8.16 -10.32 2.09
C MET A 237 -8.00 -11.18 3.34
N GLY A 238 -9.06 -11.25 4.17
CA GLY A 238 -9.17 -12.30 5.17
C GLY A 238 -9.18 -13.69 4.51
N PRO A 239 -8.58 -14.72 5.12
CA PRO A 239 -8.57 -16.07 4.52
C PRO A 239 -9.96 -16.66 4.28
N ASP A 240 -10.94 -16.29 5.09
CA ASP A 240 -12.36 -16.62 4.95
C ASP A 240 -12.98 -15.92 3.74
N ASP A 241 -12.87 -14.59 3.65
CA ASP A 241 -13.37 -13.83 2.50
C ASP A 241 -12.72 -14.29 1.18
N ALA A 242 -11.41 -14.60 1.21
CA ALA A 242 -10.71 -15.11 0.04
C ALA A 242 -11.17 -16.53 -0.36
N ALA A 243 -11.52 -17.37 0.61
CA ALA A 243 -12.02 -18.71 0.34
C ALA A 243 -13.43 -18.65 -0.26
N ASP A 244 -14.32 -17.81 0.28
CA ASP A 244 -15.67 -17.62 -0.23
C ASP A 244 -15.62 -17.11 -1.68
N LEU A 245 -14.83 -16.08 -1.95
CA LEU A 245 -14.67 -15.57 -3.31
C LEU A 245 -14.08 -16.61 -4.29
N LEU A 246 -13.12 -17.42 -3.86
CA LEU A 246 -12.54 -18.47 -4.70
C LEU A 246 -13.50 -19.64 -4.92
N ALA A 247 -14.44 -19.90 -4.00
CA ALA A 247 -15.47 -20.94 -4.15
C ALA A 247 -16.45 -20.60 -5.29
N GLU A 248 -16.70 -19.31 -5.55
CA GLU A 248 -17.52 -18.82 -6.65
C GLU A 248 -16.85 -18.97 -8.04
N LEU A 249 -15.55 -19.21 -8.10
CA LEU A 249 -14.81 -19.36 -9.35
C LEU A 249 -14.81 -20.82 -9.84
N PRO A 250 -14.65 -21.04 -11.16
CA PRO A 250 -14.34 -22.37 -11.67
C PRO A 250 -13.11 -22.95 -11.00
N ALA A 251 -13.17 -24.21 -10.54
CA ALA A 251 -12.10 -24.85 -9.76
C ALA A 251 -10.70 -24.74 -10.40
N ALA A 252 -10.62 -24.74 -11.74
CA ALA A 252 -9.36 -24.57 -12.45
C ALA A 252 -8.79 -23.13 -12.36
N GLU A 253 -9.64 -22.13 -12.22
CA GLU A 253 -9.22 -20.73 -12.01
C GLU A 253 -8.84 -20.50 -10.57
N ALA A 254 -9.64 -20.97 -9.61
CA ALA A 254 -9.32 -20.92 -8.20
C ALA A 254 -7.93 -21.54 -7.91
N GLU A 255 -7.65 -22.73 -8.45
CA GLU A 255 -6.36 -23.39 -8.25
C GLU A 255 -5.19 -22.62 -8.89
N LYS A 256 -5.40 -21.96 -10.04
CA LYS A 256 -4.38 -21.10 -10.64
C LYS A 256 -4.07 -19.89 -9.74
N LEU A 257 -5.08 -19.26 -9.17
CA LEU A 257 -4.90 -18.12 -8.28
C LEU A 257 -4.19 -18.57 -6.99
N LEU A 258 -4.63 -19.68 -6.38
CA LEU A 258 -3.98 -20.27 -5.21
C LEU A 258 -2.52 -20.68 -5.48
N ALA A 259 -2.19 -21.09 -6.70
CA ALA A 259 -0.80 -21.39 -7.08
C ALA A 259 0.06 -20.13 -7.28
N LEU A 260 -0.57 -18.98 -7.56
CA LEU A 260 0.09 -17.68 -7.66
C LEU A 260 0.27 -17.00 -6.30
N MET A 261 -0.52 -17.35 -5.30
CA MET A 261 -0.41 -16.85 -3.93
C MET A 261 0.85 -17.41 -3.24
N GLU A 262 1.34 -16.68 -2.24
CA GLU A 262 2.38 -17.20 -1.36
C GLU A 262 1.89 -18.45 -0.61
N PRO A 263 2.74 -19.49 -0.46
CA PRO A 263 2.33 -20.75 0.18
C PRO A 263 1.79 -20.56 1.60
N THR A 264 2.27 -19.57 2.34
CA THR A 264 1.84 -19.25 3.71
C THR A 264 0.44 -18.63 3.75
N GLU A 265 0.10 -17.79 2.76
CA GLU A 265 -1.21 -17.16 2.64
C GLU A 265 -2.22 -18.09 1.97
N ALA A 266 -1.80 -18.89 0.99
CA ALA A 266 -2.65 -19.87 0.33
C ALA A 266 -3.07 -21.04 1.24
N ALA A 267 -2.24 -21.43 2.24
CA ALA A 267 -2.51 -22.59 3.08
C ALA A 267 -3.76 -22.43 3.98
N PRO A 268 -4.02 -21.29 4.64
CA PRO A 268 -5.26 -21.04 5.37
C PRO A 268 -6.48 -21.11 4.45
N VAL A 269 -6.42 -20.48 3.27
CA VAL A 269 -7.50 -20.44 2.28
C VAL A 269 -7.84 -21.85 1.80
N ARG A 270 -6.83 -22.66 1.42
CA ARG A 270 -7.05 -24.06 1.02
C ARG A 270 -7.71 -24.91 2.09
N ARG A 271 -7.43 -24.64 3.37
CA ARG A 271 -8.08 -25.35 4.48
C ARG A 271 -9.56 -25.03 4.58
N LEU A 272 -9.96 -23.80 4.28
CA LEU A 272 -11.37 -23.37 4.29
C LEU A 272 -12.13 -23.92 3.10
N LEU A 273 -11.56 -23.92 1.91
CA LEU A 273 -12.19 -24.44 0.68
C LEU A 273 -12.56 -25.94 0.74
N VAL A 274 -12.13 -26.68 1.77
CA VAL A 274 -12.54 -28.07 1.99
C VAL A 274 -13.97 -28.17 2.55
N TYR A 275 -14.46 -27.08 3.16
CA TYR A 275 -15.77 -27.03 3.79
C TYR A 275 -16.81 -26.41 2.84
N GLU A 276 -18.04 -26.86 2.96
CA GLU A 276 -19.17 -26.19 2.27
C GLU A 276 -19.47 -24.85 2.96
N GLU A 277 -19.76 -23.81 2.18
CA GLU A 277 -19.98 -22.42 2.60
C GLU A 277 -20.95 -22.30 3.80
N ASN A 278 -22.10 -22.96 3.76
CA ASN A 278 -23.14 -22.91 4.80
C ASN A 278 -22.93 -23.91 5.95
N THR A 279 -21.69 -24.36 6.19
CA THR A 279 -21.32 -25.22 7.33
C THR A 279 -20.55 -24.43 8.37
N ALA A 280 -20.48 -24.98 9.60
CA ALA A 280 -19.67 -24.36 10.65
C ALA A 280 -18.18 -24.24 10.26
N GLY A 281 -17.68 -25.13 9.41
CA GLY A 281 -16.32 -25.07 8.88
C GLY A 281 -16.14 -23.99 7.82
N GLY A 282 -17.11 -23.76 6.94
CA GLY A 282 -17.10 -22.67 5.96
C GLY A 282 -17.21 -21.28 6.59
N MET A 283 -17.96 -21.19 7.69
CA MET A 283 -18.19 -19.91 8.40
C MET A 283 -17.10 -19.56 9.45
N MET A 284 -16.03 -20.34 9.57
CA MET A 284 -14.99 -20.11 10.58
C MET A 284 -13.84 -19.29 10.01
N THR A 285 -13.23 -18.44 10.84
CA THR A 285 -11.91 -17.88 10.54
C THR A 285 -10.81 -18.82 11.03
N PRO A 286 -9.73 -19.05 10.25
CA PRO A 286 -8.58 -19.84 10.67
C PRO A 286 -7.68 -19.10 11.67
N GLU A 287 -7.92 -17.82 11.90
CA GLU A 287 -7.16 -16.93 12.79
C GLU A 287 -7.96 -16.50 14.02
N PRO A 288 -8.28 -17.44 14.93
CA PRO A 288 -9.05 -17.08 16.11
C PRO A 288 -8.23 -16.20 17.06
N VAL A 289 -8.87 -15.16 17.59
CA VAL A 289 -8.28 -14.37 18.68
C VAL A 289 -8.27 -15.22 19.96
N ILE A 290 -7.09 -15.73 20.31
CA ILE A 290 -6.92 -16.55 21.52
C ILE A 290 -6.49 -15.65 22.68
N LEU A 291 -7.34 -15.58 23.70
CA LEU A 291 -7.09 -14.80 24.90
C LEU A 291 -6.86 -15.72 26.11
N PRO A 292 -5.96 -15.37 27.03
CA PRO A 292 -5.82 -16.12 28.29
C PRO A 292 -7.10 -15.96 29.14
N PRO A 293 -7.42 -16.93 30.02
CA PRO A 293 -8.65 -16.93 30.81
C PRO A 293 -8.86 -15.70 31.72
N ASN A 294 -7.77 -15.01 32.02
CA ASN A 294 -7.75 -13.80 32.85
C ASN A 294 -7.63 -12.50 32.04
N ALA A 295 -7.77 -12.57 30.71
CA ALA A 295 -7.73 -11.39 29.87
C ALA A 295 -8.88 -10.43 30.21
N THR A 296 -8.55 -9.15 30.27
CA THR A 296 -9.54 -8.08 30.45
C THR A 296 -10.23 -7.73 29.12
N VAL A 297 -11.41 -7.13 29.19
CA VAL A 297 -12.12 -6.62 28.00
C VAL A 297 -11.26 -5.61 27.23
N ALA A 298 -10.46 -4.81 27.93
CA ALA A 298 -9.56 -3.86 27.30
C ALA A 298 -8.46 -4.54 26.47
N GLU A 299 -7.89 -5.63 26.97
CA GLU A 299 -6.92 -6.46 26.24
C GLU A 299 -7.56 -7.14 25.04
N ALA A 300 -8.77 -7.71 25.22
CA ALA A 300 -9.53 -8.29 24.13
C ALA A 300 -9.78 -7.28 22.98
N LEU A 301 -10.25 -6.08 23.32
CA LEU A 301 -10.47 -5.00 22.37
C LEU A 301 -9.18 -4.52 21.68
N ALA A 302 -8.05 -4.56 22.39
CA ALA A 302 -6.76 -4.23 21.80
C ALA A 302 -6.33 -5.26 20.76
N HIS A 303 -6.58 -6.55 21.01
CA HIS A 303 -6.30 -7.63 20.05
C HIS A 303 -7.20 -7.58 18.80
N VAL A 304 -8.49 -7.28 18.97
CA VAL A 304 -9.45 -7.18 17.83
C VAL A 304 -9.20 -5.93 16.96
N ARG A 305 -8.52 -4.89 17.49
CA ARG A 305 -8.24 -3.65 16.76
C ARG A 305 -6.88 -3.59 16.09
N ASN A 306 -6.05 -4.60 16.29
CA ASN A 306 -4.74 -4.73 15.66
C ASN A 306 -4.81 -5.61 14.43
#